data_0eac1c71657002706260285d8f5b1e94
#
_entry.id   0eac1c71657002706260285d8f5b1e94
#
_cell.length_a   1.000
_cell.length_b   1.000
_cell.length_c   1.000
_cell.angle_alpha   90.00
_cell.angle_beta   90.00
_cell.angle_gamma   90.00
#
_symmetry.space_group_name_H-M   'P 1'
#
loop_
_entity.id
_entity.type
_entity.pdbx_description
1 polymer ?
#
loop_
_entity_poly.entity_id
_entity_poly.type
_entity_poly.pdbx_seq_one_letter_code
_entity_poly.pdbx_strand_id
1 'polypeptide(L)'
;MQQRHLNRRQYFCELANTARTFYMEYLNTYIKLTPDTRVLEIGCGEGGNLLPFAEKGCQVTGIDICQSRIIEAQTFFTECHQQGTFICQDFLLTEEPKTEDERYDLILVHDVIEHIEPSNKRDFLLHIKHFFKQDGIAFFGFPAWQNPFGGHQQISVGPASKLPFIHLLPKPLYKVLLKTSGATTSKIGELMSIRVSRMTVEGFEQLVSEVGYNICKSTLWLINPHYKQKFHISPRRQWTFFASIPYLRNFYTT
;
A
#
# COMPACT_ATOMS: atom_id res chain seq x y z
N MET A 1 -1.98 -14.45 13.42
CA MET A 1 -1.54 -13.05 13.24
C MET A 1 -0.04 -12.99 13.49
N GLN A 2 0.74 -12.31 12.66
CA GLN A 2 2.18 -12.17 12.90
C GLN A 2 2.39 -11.23 14.08
N GLN A 3 3.32 -11.58 14.97
CA GLN A 3 3.56 -10.86 16.23
C GLN A 3 3.87 -9.35 16.04
N ARG A 4 4.49 -8.97 14.93
CA ARG A 4 4.79 -7.57 14.56
C ARG A 4 3.53 -6.72 14.23
N HIS A 5 2.42 -7.33 13.77
CA HIS A 5 1.16 -6.59 13.64
C HIS A 5 0.52 -6.27 14.99
N LEU A 6 1.06 -6.84 16.07
CA LEU A 6 0.74 -6.49 17.45
C LEU A 6 1.69 -5.41 18.00
N ASN A 7 2.92 -5.33 17.47
CA ASN A 7 3.89 -4.29 17.82
C ASN A 7 3.87 -3.20 16.74
N ARG A 8 2.96 -2.25 16.88
CA ARG A 8 2.74 -1.15 15.93
C ARG A 8 3.98 -0.27 15.78
N ARG A 9 4.71 -0.03 16.87
CA ARG A 9 5.95 0.75 16.83
C ARG A 9 7.02 0.08 15.96
N GLN A 10 7.20 -1.22 16.12
CA GLN A 10 8.12 -1.96 15.25
C GLN A 10 7.71 -1.87 13.79
N TYR A 11 6.42 -2.05 13.49
CA TYR A 11 5.90 -1.98 12.13
C TYR A 11 6.10 -0.59 11.51
N PHE A 12 5.82 0.48 12.26
CA PHE A 12 6.13 1.86 11.87
C PHE A 12 7.61 2.04 11.50
N CYS A 13 8.54 1.57 12.33
CA CYS A 13 9.98 1.64 12.04
C CYS A 13 10.39 0.83 10.81
N GLU A 14 9.81 -0.35 10.60
CA GLU A 14 10.05 -1.18 9.41
C GLU A 14 9.61 -0.48 8.12
N LEU A 15 8.43 0.16 8.12
CA LEU A 15 7.94 0.95 7.00
C LEU A 15 8.83 2.17 6.76
N ALA A 16 9.18 2.93 7.79
CA ALA A 16 10.07 4.08 7.68
C ALA A 16 11.44 3.70 7.09
N ASN A 17 12.01 2.59 7.52
CA ASN A 17 13.27 2.11 6.97
C ASN A 17 13.13 1.65 5.50
N THR A 18 12.01 1.04 5.13
CA THR A 18 11.74 0.67 3.74
C THR A 18 11.60 1.90 2.87
N ALA A 19 10.82 2.88 3.30
CA ALA A 19 10.64 4.14 2.59
C ALA A 19 11.98 4.88 2.41
N ARG A 20 12.78 4.99 3.48
CA ARG A 20 14.09 5.66 3.46
C ARG A 20 15.07 5.01 2.50
N THR A 21 15.11 3.68 2.45
CA THR A 21 16.14 2.93 1.68
C THR A 21 15.70 2.59 0.24
N PHE A 22 14.39 2.60 -0.05
CA PHE A 22 13.89 2.18 -1.37
C PHE A 22 12.94 3.19 -2.01
N TYR A 23 11.92 3.69 -1.30
CA TYR A 23 10.93 4.54 -1.97
C TYR A 23 11.52 5.89 -2.33
N MET A 24 12.26 6.52 -1.42
CA MET A 24 12.90 7.79 -1.69
C MET A 24 13.92 7.70 -2.83
N GLU A 25 14.74 6.63 -2.87
CA GLU A 25 15.67 6.39 -3.97
C GLU A 25 14.95 6.13 -5.29
N TYR A 26 13.88 5.33 -5.25
CA TYR A 26 13.05 5.02 -6.41
C TYR A 26 12.41 6.27 -7.01
N LEU A 27 11.97 7.20 -6.17
CA LEU A 27 11.30 8.44 -6.55
C LEU A 27 12.25 9.57 -6.93
N ASN A 28 13.51 9.53 -6.49
CA ASN A 28 14.49 10.61 -6.67
C ASN A 28 14.76 11.00 -8.14
N THR A 29 14.47 10.09 -9.09
CA THR A 29 14.58 10.36 -10.54
C THR A 29 13.43 11.25 -11.03
N TYR A 30 12.29 11.25 -10.34
CA TYR A 30 11.04 11.88 -10.79
C TYR A 30 10.67 13.12 -9.99
N ILE A 31 11.10 13.21 -8.74
CA ILE A 31 10.81 14.33 -7.87
C ILE A 31 12.02 14.70 -7.01
N LYS A 32 12.32 15.99 -6.97
CA LYS A 32 13.33 16.56 -6.05
C LYS A 32 12.63 16.96 -4.76
N LEU A 33 12.95 16.26 -3.68
CA LEU A 33 12.39 16.57 -2.36
C LEU A 33 13.03 17.83 -1.76
N THR A 34 12.20 18.79 -1.39
CA THR A 34 12.56 20.05 -0.75
C THR A 34 11.61 20.33 0.43
N PRO A 35 11.88 21.32 1.29
CA PRO A 35 10.94 21.70 2.35
C PRO A 35 9.57 22.18 1.85
N ASP A 36 9.47 22.62 0.60
CA ASP A 36 8.21 23.04 -0.02
C ASP A 36 7.44 21.85 -0.65
N THR A 37 8.08 20.67 -0.73
CA THR A 37 7.44 19.47 -1.28
C THR A 37 6.32 19.00 -0.36
N ARG A 38 5.11 18.88 -0.91
CA ARG A 38 3.93 18.36 -0.22
C ARG A 38 3.72 16.88 -0.58
N VAL A 39 3.68 16.03 0.44
CA VAL A 39 3.51 14.58 0.28
C VAL A 39 2.23 14.14 0.97
N LEU A 40 1.36 13.45 0.24
CA LEU A 40 0.16 12.81 0.77
C LEU A 40 0.36 11.30 0.77
N GLU A 41 -0.02 10.62 1.85
CA GLU A 41 -0.21 9.16 1.83
C GLU A 41 -1.66 8.82 2.12
N ILE A 42 -2.28 8.10 1.18
CA ILE A 42 -3.64 7.58 1.30
C ILE A 42 -3.54 6.17 1.88
N GLY A 43 -4.27 5.92 2.99
CA GLY A 43 -4.12 4.68 3.77
C GLY A 43 -2.81 4.65 4.57
N CYS A 44 -2.45 5.77 5.19
CA CYS A 44 -1.15 5.97 5.82
C CYS A 44 -0.89 5.08 7.04
N GLY A 45 -1.91 4.44 7.59
CA GLY A 45 -1.78 3.68 8.84
C GLY A 45 -1.13 4.51 9.93
N GLU A 46 -0.06 4.00 10.50
CA GLU A 46 0.73 4.64 11.56
C GLU A 46 1.74 5.70 11.01
N GLY A 47 1.71 6.00 9.71
CA GLY A 47 2.55 7.05 9.10
C GLY A 47 4.01 6.67 8.83
N GLY A 48 4.36 5.39 8.92
CA GLY A 48 5.75 4.97 8.79
C GLY A 48 6.40 5.35 7.47
N ASN A 49 5.69 5.22 6.35
CA ASN A 49 6.23 5.61 5.04
C ASN A 49 6.46 7.12 4.90
N LEU A 50 5.69 7.94 5.63
CA LEU A 50 5.80 9.40 5.60
C LEU A 50 7.00 9.94 6.41
N LEU A 51 7.45 9.20 7.42
CA LEU A 51 8.50 9.67 8.33
C LEU A 51 9.77 10.13 7.59
N PRO A 52 10.36 9.40 6.63
CA PRO A 52 11.57 9.83 5.94
C PRO A 52 11.40 11.09 5.11
N PHE A 53 10.18 11.36 4.62
CA PHE A 53 9.88 12.60 3.90
C PHE A 53 9.82 13.78 4.88
N ALA A 54 9.20 13.61 6.05
CA ALA A 54 9.21 14.61 7.11
C ALA A 54 10.64 14.90 7.60
N GLU A 55 11.49 13.88 7.77
CA GLU A 55 12.91 14.03 8.12
C GLU A 55 13.70 14.84 7.07
N LYS A 56 13.25 14.87 5.82
CA LYS A 56 13.80 15.74 4.76
C LYS A 56 13.22 17.15 4.75
N GLY A 57 12.30 17.43 5.67
CA GLY A 57 11.63 18.73 5.79
C GLY A 57 10.39 18.88 4.93
N CYS A 58 9.97 17.83 4.18
CA CYS A 58 8.75 17.91 3.37
C CYS A 58 7.49 18.08 4.25
N GLN A 59 6.47 18.71 3.69
CA GLN A 59 5.16 18.84 4.32
C GLN A 59 4.36 17.55 4.08
N VAL A 60 4.16 16.75 5.13
CA VAL A 60 3.53 15.43 5.00
C VAL A 60 2.10 15.44 5.54
N THR A 61 1.20 14.79 4.80
CA THR A 61 -0.18 14.55 5.20
C THR A 61 -0.48 13.06 5.06
N GLY A 62 -1.08 12.46 6.08
CA GLY A 62 -1.57 11.09 6.06
C GLY A 62 -3.08 11.04 6.25
N ILE A 63 -3.77 10.25 5.44
CA ILE A 63 -5.20 9.99 5.56
C ILE A 63 -5.39 8.48 5.77
N ASP A 64 -6.13 8.09 6.80
CA ASP A 64 -6.52 6.69 7.05
C ASP A 64 -7.92 6.65 7.66
N ILE A 65 -8.67 5.61 7.35
CA ILE A 65 -10.03 5.39 7.88
C ILE A 65 -10.02 4.95 9.36
N CYS A 66 -8.89 4.45 9.84
CA CYS A 66 -8.76 3.86 11.17
C CYS A 66 -8.27 4.88 12.20
N GLN A 67 -9.17 5.38 13.05
CA GLN A 67 -8.86 6.37 14.10
C GLN A 67 -7.70 5.96 15.00
N SER A 68 -7.60 4.68 15.39
CA SER A 68 -6.52 4.23 16.28
C SER A 68 -5.14 4.35 15.62
N ARG A 69 -5.06 4.11 14.30
CA ARG A 69 -3.81 4.26 13.55
C ARG A 69 -3.40 5.72 13.41
N ILE A 70 -4.35 6.61 13.21
CA ILE A 70 -4.10 8.06 13.17
C ILE A 70 -3.54 8.57 14.50
N ILE A 71 -4.10 8.11 15.63
CA ILE A 71 -3.58 8.45 16.96
C ILE A 71 -2.15 7.92 17.13
N GLU A 72 -1.87 6.69 16.69
CA GLU A 72 -0.52 6.11 16.72
C GLU A 72 0.44 6.90 15.82
N ALA A 73 0.01 7.31 14.62
CA ALA A 73 0.83 8.13 13.71
C ALA A 73 1.24 9.46 14.36
N GLN A 74 0.29 10.18 14.95
CA GLN A 74 0.55 11.43 15.69
C GLN A 74 1.52 11.23 16.84
N THR A 75 1.34 10.14 17.61
CA THR A 75 2.21 9.78 18.72
C THR A 75 3.63 9.48 18.24
N PHE A 76 3.79 8.63 17.21
CA PHE A 76 5.10 8.22 16.71
C PHE A 76 5.86 9.38 16.05
N PHE A 77 5.15 10.27 15.35
CA PHE A 77 5.76 11.48 14.79
C PHE A 77 6.26 12.42 15.89
N THR A 78 5.47 12.62 16.95
CA THR A 78 5.89 13.41 18.12
C THR A 78 7.12 12.83 18.77
N GLU A 79 7.17 11.51 18.99
CA GLU A 79 8.33 10.81 19.56
C GLU A 79 9.59 10.90 18.66
N CYS A 80 9.40 10.97 17.35
CA CYS A 80 10.48 11.18 16.37
C CYS A 80 10.86 12.65 16.19
N HIS A 81 10.25 13.60 16.93
CA HIS A 81 10.44 15.03 16.79
C HIS A 81 10.15 15.54 15.37
N GLN A 82 9.19 14.91 14.69
CA GLN A 82 8.73 15.30 13.36
C GLN A 82 7.29 15.84 13.40
N GLN A 83 6.95 16.61 12.38
CA GLN A 83 5.60 17.15 12.20
C GLN A 83 4.93 16.49 10.99
N GLY A 84 3.63 16.34 11.06
CA GLY A 84 2.78 15.82 9.98
C GLY A 84 1.31 16.08 10.29
N THR A 85 0.50 16.18 9.26
CA THR A 85 -0.95 16.30 9.38
C THR A 85 -1.56 14.89 9.21
N PHE A 86 -2.32 14.42 10.19
CA PHE A 86 -2.95 13.10 10.14
C PHE A 86 -4.46 13.22 10.30
N ILE A 87 -5.22 12.71 9.31
CA ILE A 87 -6.66 12.89 9.18
C ILE A 87 -7.33 11.51 9.19
N CYS A 88 -8.28 11.32 10.11
CA CYS A 88 -9.11 10.11 10.13
C CYS A 88 -10.34 10.33 9.25
N GLN A 89 -10.29 9.80 8.03
CA GLN A 89 -11.38 9.95 7.06
C GLN A 89 -11.31 8.89 5.96
N ASP A 90 -12.45 8.53 5.38
CA ASP A 90 -12.49 7.85 4.09
C ASP A 90 -12.02 8.81 3.00
N PHE A 91 -10.97 8.45 2.27
CA PHE A 91 -10.41 9.30 1.23
C PHE A 91 -11.43 9.68 0.14
N LEU A 92 -12.34 8.78 -0.22
CA LEU A 92 -13.40 9.06 -1.20
C LEU A 92 -14.38 10.16 -0.74
N LEU A 93 -14.43 10.45 0.56
CA LEU A 93 -15.27 11.51 1.13
C LEU A 93 -14.45 12.78 1.48
N THR A 94 -13.17 12.81 1.15
CA THR A 94 -12.31 13.97 1.42
C THR A 94 -12.61 15.10 0.43
N GLU A 95 -12.76 16.32 0.93
CA GLU A 95 -12.94 17.50 0.07
C GLU A 95 -11.73 17.71 -0.82
N GLU A 96 -11.97 18.03 -2.08
CA GLU A 96 -10.92 18.33 -3.04
C GLU A 96 -10.21 19.65 -2.69
N PRO A 97 -8.88 19.73 -2.89
CA PRO A 97 -8.14 20.97 -2.75
C PRO A 97 -8.71 22.07 -3.65
N LYS A 98 -8.92 23.25 -3.08
CA LYS A 98 -9.53 24.39 -3.78
C LYS A 98 -8.50 25.23 -4.56
N THR A 99 -7.24 25.16 -4.12
CA THR A 99 -6.14 25.92 -4.73
C THR A 99 -4.98 25.00 -5.09
N GLU A 100 -4.10 25.43 -5.96
CA GLU A 100 -2.89 24.67 -6.35
C GLU A 100 -1.96 24.45 -5.15
N ASP A 101 -1.88 25.43 -4.23
CA ASP A 101 -1.02 25.35 -3.04
C ASP A 101 -1.51 24.30 -2.01
N GLU A 102 -2.78 23.91 -2.07
CA GLU A 102 -3.34 22.84 -1.25
C GLU A 102 -3.04 21.44 -1.81
N ARG A 103 -2.64 21.35 -3.09
CA ARG A 103 -2.36 20.10 -3.77
C ARG A 103 -0.98 19.55 -3.44
N TYR A 104 -0.71 18.34 -3.87
CA TYR A 104 0.47 17.56 -3.51
C TYR A 104 1.38 17.32 -4.71
N ASP A 105 2.68 17.37 -4.46
CA ASP A 105 3.72 17.04 -5.42
C ASP A 105 3.88 15.54 -5.56
N LEU A 106 3.65 14.80 -4.45
CA LEU A 106 3.76 13.35 -4.38
C LEU A 106 2.58 12.75 -3.62
N ILE A 107 1.93 11.76 -4.20
CA ILE A 107 0.90 10.96 -3.53
C ILE A 107 1.34 9.50 -3.45
N LEU A 108 1.40 8.97 -2.23
CA LEU A 108 1.70 7.57 -1.94
C LEU A 108 0.41 6.80 -1.73
N VAL A 109 0.28 5.64 -2.38
CA VAL A 109 -0.84 4.70 -2.23
C VAL A 109 -0.24 3.30 -2.10
N HIS A 110 -0.01 2.86 -0.86
CA HIS A 110 0.69 1.61 -0.58
C HIS A 110 -0.21 0.63 0.18
N ASP A 111 -0.42 -0.57 -0.37
CA ASP A 111 -1.30 -1.61 0.18
C ASP A 111 -2.75 -1.10 0.43
N VAL A 112 -3.32 -0.35 -0.54
CA VAL A 112 -4.67 0.22 -0.47
C VAL A 112 -5.55 -0.22 -1.64
N ILE A 113 -5.06 -0.12 -2.89
CA ILE A 113 -5.89 -0.31 -4.09
C ILE A 113 -6.53 -1.71 -4.17
N GLU A 114 -5.89 -2.72 -3.61
CA GLU A 114 -6.40 -4.10 -3.53
C GLU A 114 -7.51 -4.26 -2.50
N HIS A 115 -7.73 -3.27 -1.62
CA HIS A 115 -8.82 -3.25 -0.64
C HIS A 115 -10.03 -2.44 -1.12
N ILE A 116 -9.88 -1.60 -2.12
CA ILE A 116 -10.99 -0.81 -2.69
C ILE A 116 -11.95 -1.74 -3.45
N GLU A 117 -13.24 -1.62 -3.20
CA GLU A 117 -14.25 -2.38 -3.94
C GLU A 117 -14.15 -2.13 -5.45
N PRO A 118 -14.34 -3.14 -6.31
CA PRO A 118 -14.13 -3.01 -7.75
C PRO A 118 -14.91 -1.87 -8.39
N SER A 119 -16.15 -1.63 -7.92
CA SER A 119 -16.99 -0.52 -8.39
C SER A 119 -16.41 0.86 -8.12
N ASN A 120 -15.61 1.00 -7.08
CA ASN A 120 -15.11 2.29 -6.59
C ASN A 120 -13.65 2.57 -7.02
N LYS A 121 -12.95 1.58 -7.59
CA LYS A 121 -11.54 1.75 -7.96
C LYS A 121 -11.32 2.87 -8.98
N ARG A 122 -12.21 2.96 -9.97
CA ARG A 122 -12.13 4.00 -11.00
C ARG A 122 -12.33 5.39 -10.38
N ASP A 123 -13.34 5.54 -9.54
CA ASP A 123 -13.64 6.81 -8.88
C ASP A 123 -12.57 7.19 -7.87
N PHE A 124 -11.99 6.22 -7.18
CA PHE A 124 -10.83 6.42 -6.30
C PHE A 124 -9.63 7.01 -7.06
N LEU A 125 -9.28 6.44 -8.23
CA LEU A 125 -8.18 6.97 -9.03
C LEU A 125 -8.51 8.35 -9.64
N LEU A 126 -9.76 8.59 -10.05
CA LEU A 126 -10.19 9.89 -10.53
C LEU A 126 -10.16 10.94 -9.42
N HIS A 127 -10.59 10.57 -8.21
CA HIS A 127 -10.55 11.46 -7.06
C HIS A 127 -9.11 11.87 -6.70
N ILE A 128 -8.16 10.93 -6.73
CA ILE A 128 -6.73 11.23 -6.51
C ILE A 128 -6.24 12.33 -7.47
N LYS A 129 -6.71 12.37 -8.73
CA LYS A 129 -6.27 13.38 -9.70
C LYS A 129 -6.50 14.81 -9.25
N HIS A 130 -7.55 15.06 -8.48
CA HIS A 130 -7.86 16.40 -7.98
C HIS A 130 -6.89 16.87 -6.90
N PHE A 131 -6.12 15.95 -6.32
CA PHE A 131 -5.14 16.24 -5.27
C PHE A 131 -3.72 16.50 -5.80
N PHE A 132 -3.46 16.29 -7.10
CA PHE A 132 -2.15 16.56 -7.69
C PHE A 132 -1.96 18.01 -8.05
N LYS A 133 -0.74 18.52 -7.84
CA LYS A 133 -0.21 19.67 -8.57
C LYS A 133 -0.03 19.31 -10.06
N GLN A 134 0.15 20.32 -10.91
CA GLN A 134 0.26 20.14 -12.36
C GLN A 134 1.26 19.05 -12.77
N ASP A 135 2.43 18.99 -12.12
CA ASP A 135 3.50 18.02 -12.36
C ASP A 135 3.61 16.95 -11.26
N GLY A 136 2.54 16.78 -10.47
CA GLY A 136 2.50 15.84 -9.37
C GLY A 136 2.56 14.39 -9.83
N ILE A 137 3.17 13.53 -9.00
CA ILE A 137 3.32 12.11 -9.27
C ILE A 137 2.64 11.23 -8.22
N ALA A 138 2.19 10.04 -8.63
CA ALA A 138 1.70 9.00 -7.72
C ALA A 138 2.68 7.84 -7.67
N PHE A 139 2.88 7.32 -6.48
CA PHE A 139 3.55 6.05 -6.24
C PHE A 139 2.53 5.03 -5.72
N PHE A 140 2.30 3.97 -6.51
CA PHE A 140 1.44 2.87 -6.12
C PHE A 140 2.27 1.64 -5.79
N GLY A 141 1.99 1.01 -4.67
CA GLY A 141 2.56 -0.28 -4.28
C GLY A 141 1.45 -1.21 -3.79
N PHE A 142 1.37 -2.43 -4.34
CA PHE A 142 0.38 -3.42 -3.92
C PHE A 142 0.85 -4.84 -4.23
N PRO A 143 0.46 -5.86 -3.45
CA PRO A 143 0.68 -7.25 -3.80
C PRO A 143 -0.29 -7.67 -4.91
N ALA A 144 0.22 -8.20 -6.02
CA ALA A 144 -0.65 -8.78 -7.04
C ALA A 144 -1.44 -9.96 -6.48
N TRP A 145 -2.69 -10.12 -6.94
CA TRP A 145 -3.60 -11.17 -6.43
C TRP A 145 -3.01 -12.58 -6.42
N GLN A 146 -2.25 -12.94 -7.44
CA GLN A 146 -1.64 -14.26 -7.55
C GLN A 146 -0.33 -14.42 -6.76
N ASN A 147 0.17 -13.35 -6.11
CA ASN A 147 1.31 -13.46 -5.20
C ASN A 147 1.05 -14.51 -4.11
N PRO A 148 2.05 -15.24 -3.60
CA PRO A 148 1.87 -16.28 -2.57
C PRO A 148 0.97 -15.86 -1.41
N PHE A 149 0.95 -14.60 -1.06
CA PHE A 149 0.14 -14.02 0.01
C PHE A 149 -0.75 -12.85 -0.45
N GLY A 150 -1.02 -12.74 -1.73
CA GLY A 150 -1.87 -11.69 -2.31
C GLY A 150 -3.32 -11.68 -1.79
N GLY A 151 -3.77 -12.78 -1.19
CA GLY A 151 -5.06 -12.85 -0.50
C GLY A 151 -5.03 -12.42 0.97
N HIS A 152 -3.90 -11.88 1.46
CA HIS A 152 -3.71 -11.41 2.84
C HIS A 152 -4.04 -12.43 3.94
N GLN A 153 -4.04 -13.74 3.64
CA GLN A 153 -4.37 -14.79 4.61
C GLN A 153 -3.51 -14.75 5.88
N GLN A 154 -2.41 -14.04 5.87
CA GLN A 154 -1.51 -13.82 7.03
C GLN A 154 -2.19 -13.05 8.18
N ILE A 155 -3.26 -12.29 7.91
CA ILE A 155 -4.04 -11.59 8.95
C ILE A 155 -4.91 -12.55 9.77
N SER A 156 -5.08 -13.79 9.30
CA SER A 156 -5.81 -14.85 10.00
C SER A 156 -4.93 -15.55 11.04
N VAL A 157 -5.48 -16.55 11.68
CA VAL A 157 -4.81 -17.37 12.68
C VAL A 157 -4.64 -18.80 12.18
N GLY A 158 -3.83 -19.61 12.88
CA GLY A 158 -3.66 -21.01 12.61
C GLY A 158 -2.80 -21.33 11.38
N PRO A 159 -2.72 -22.63 10.98
CA PRO A 159 -1.84 -23.09 9.90
C PRO A 159 -2.12 -22.43 8.55
N ALA A 160 -3.39 -22.18 8.21
CA ALA A 160 -3.78 -21.56 6.94
C ALA A 160 -3.13 -20.19 6.74
N SER A 161 -2.86 -19.42 7.80
CA SER A 161 -2.23 -18.10 7.70
C SER A 161 -0.78 -18.15 7.15
N LYS A 162 -0.14 -19.31 7.21
CA LYS A 162 1.25 -19.51 6.79
C LYS A 162 1.36 -20.18 5.41
N LEU A 163 0.27 -20.71 4.87
CA LEU A 163 0.29 -21.42 3.59
C LEU A 163 0.18 -20.42 2.43
N PRO A 164 1.12 -20.46 1.48
CA PRO A 164 1.03 -19.61 0.28
C PRO A 164 -0.08 -20.12 -0.65
N PHE A 165 -0.60 -19.22 -1.49
CA PHE A 165 -1.54 -19.49 -2.58
C PHE A 165 -2.92 -20.04 -2.19
N ILE A 166 -3.24 -20.26 -0.92
CA ILE A 166 -4.53 -20.83 -0.52
C ILE A 166 -5.74 -19.96 -0.89
N HIS A 167 -5.54 -18.67 -1.02
CA HIS A 167 -6.57 -17.72 -1.48
C HIS A 167 -6.98 -17.96 -2.94
N LEU A 168 -6.17 -18.68 -3.74
CA LEU A 168 -6.49 -19.06 -5.12
C LEU A 168 -7.44 -20.25 -5.19
N LEU A 169 -7.59 -21.02 -4.10
CA LEU A 169 -8.55 -22.14 -4.04
C LEU A 169 -9.97 -21.67 -4.37
N PRO A 170 -10.83 -22.55 -4.89
CA PRO A 170 -12.26 -22.28 -5.02
C PRO A 170 -12.85 -21.76 -3.71
N LYS A 171 -13.74 -20.74 -3.81
CA LYS A 171 -14.32 -20.04 -2.65
C LYS A 171 -14.81 -20.95 -1.51
N PRO A 172 -15.54 -22.06 -1.77
CA PRO A 172 -15.98 -22.97 -0.71
C PRO A 172 -14.80 -23.63 0.03
N LEU A 173 -13.82 -24.14 -0.70
CA LEU A 173 -12.65 -24.80 -0.13
C LEU A 173 -11.80 -23.84 0.71
N TYR A 174 -11.60 -22.62 0.21
CA TYR A 174 -10.87 -21.59 0.95
C TYR A 174 -11.57 -21.25 2.27
N LYS A 175 -12.91 -21.08 2.25
CA LYS A 175 -13.69 -20.83 3.48
C LYS A 175 -13.59 -21.96 4.48
N VAL A 176 -13.70 -23.21 4.02
CA VAL A 176 -13.57 -24.42 4.87
C VAL A 176 -12.18 -24.45 5.51
N LEU A 177 -11.12 -24.25 4.72
CA LEU A 177 -9.74 -24.25 5.20
C LEU A 177 -9.48 -23.17 6.26
N LEU A 178 -9.98 -21.96 6.04
CA LEU A 178 -9.88 -20.86 7.02
C LEU A 178 -10.63 -21.22 8.31
N LYS A 179 -11.86 -21.72 8.21
CA LYS A 179 -12.68 -22.10 9.37
C LYS A 179 -12.04 -23.22 10.18
N THR A 180 -11.56 -24.29 9.53
CA THR A 180 -10.88 -25.40 10.21
C THR A 180 -9.55 -25.00 10.84
N SER A 181 -8.92 -23.94 10.33
CA SER A 181 -7.70 -23.35 10.90
C SER A 181 -7.96 -22.39 12.07
N GLY A 182 -9.22 -22.19 12.48
CA GLY A 182 -9.58 -21.36 13.63
C GLY A 182 -9.85 -19.88 13.31
N ALA A 183 -10.02 -19.50 12.04
CA ALA A 183 -10.36 -18.15 11.69
C ALA A 183 -11.78 -17.79 12.13
N THR A 184 -11.96 -16.59 12.71
CA THR A 184 -13.28 -16.08 13.09
C THR A 184 -14.13 -15.73 11.86
N THR A 185 -15.46 -15.70 12.03
CA THR A 185 -16.37 -15.33 10.94
C THR A 185 -16.06 -13.93 10.39
N SER A 186 -15.72 -12.98 11.26
CA SER A 186 -15.31 -11.63 10.86
C SER A 186 -14.05 -11.65 9.96
N LYS A 187 -13.00 -12.41 10.35
CA LYS A 187 -11.78 -12.55 9.53
C LYS A 187 -12.02 -13.25 8.20
N ILE A 188 -12.90 -14.26 8.19
CA ILE A 188 -13.31 -14.90 6.93
C ILE A 188 -14.04 -13.89 6.04
N GLY A 189 -14.91 -13.05 6.60
CA GLY A 189 -15.59 -11.98 5.86
C GLY A 189 -14.60 -11.01 5.23
N GLU A 190 -13.62 -10.51 6.00
CA GLU A 190 -12.55 -9.61 5.54
C GLU A 190 -11.74 -10.24 4.39
N LEU A 191 -11.30 -11.50 4.54
CA LEU A 191 -10.56 -12.21 3.50
C LEU A 191 -11.40 -12.47 2.25
N MET A 192 -12.71 -12.62 2.39
CA MET A 192 -13.62 -12.73 1.25
C MET A 192 -13.82 -11.40 0.53
N SER A 193 -13.84 -10.27 1.24
CA SER A 193 -13.86 -8.94 0.64
C SER A 193 -12.58 -8.68 -0.16
N ILE A 194 -11.41 -8.97 0.42
CA ILE A 194 -10.11 -8.87 -0.29
C ILE A 194 -10.10 -9.73 -1.56
N ARG A 195 -10.72 -10.92 -1.53
CA ARG A 195 -10.85 -11.76 -2.72
C ARG A 195 -11.69 -11.12 -3.83
N VAL A 196 -12.69 -10.33 -3.49
CA VAL A 196 -13.53 -9.59 -4.45
C VAL A 196 -12.77 -8.39 -4.97
N SER A 197 -12.17 -7.61 -4.10
CA SER A 197 -11.47 -6.35 -4.42
C SER A 197 -10.10 -6.54 -5.06
N ARG A 198 -9.54 -7.73 -5.04
CA ARG A 198 -8.24 -8.13 -5.60
C ARG A 198 -7.73 -7.24 -6.76
N MET A 199 -6.40 -7.08 -6.84
CA MET A 199 -5.74 -6.35 -7.92
C MET A 199 -4.72 -7.23 -8.63
N THR A 200 -4.66 -7.16 -9.95
CA THR A 200 -3.60 -7.75 -10.77
C THR A 200 -2.79 -6.64 -11.43
N VAL A 201 -1.60 -6.95 -11.90
CA VAL A 201 -0.75 -5.97 -12.62
C VAL A 201 -1.49 -5.47 -13.86
N GLU A 202 -2.05 -6.38 -14.66
CA GLU A 202 -2.80 -6.03 -15.89
C GLU A 202 -4.05 -5.20 -15.56
N GLY A 203 -4.80 -5.60 -14.53
CA GLY A 203 -6.00 -4.88 -14.12
C GLY A 203 -5.67 -3.46 -13.63
N PHE A 204 -4.56 -3.28 -12.94
CA PHE A 204 -4.10 -1.96 -12.53
C PHE A 204 -3.64 -1.12 -13.71
N GLU A 205 -2.79 -1.67 -14.60
CA GLU A 205 -2.31 -0.98 -15.81
C GLU A 205 -3.48 -0.53 -16.71
N GLN A 206 -4.47 -1.40 -16.90
CA GLN A 206 -5.69 -1.04 -17.64
C GLN A 206 -6.45 0.09 -16.94
N LEU A 207 -6.69 -0.04 -15.64
CA LEU A 207 -7.47 0.92 -14.87
C LEU A 207 -6.84 2.31 -14.85
N VAL A 208 -5.51 2.42 -14.64
CA VAL A 208 -4.82 3.71 -14.66
C VAL A 208 -4.79 4.33 -16.04
N SER A 209 -4.70 3.51 -17.10
CA SER A 209 -4.79 3.97 -18.48
C SER A 209 -6.19 4.52 -18.82
N GLU A 210 -7.26 3.83 -18.41
CA GLU A 210 -8.64 4.26 -18.59
C GLU A 210 -8.96 5.60 -17.94
N VAL A 211 -8.36 5.88 -16.80
CA VAL A 211 -8.51 7.17 -16.12
C VAL A 211 -7.47 8.21 -16.54
N GLY A 212 -6.60 7.88 -17.52
CA GLY A 212 -5.65 8.80 -18.15
C GLY A 212 -4.45 9.15 -17.27
N TYR A 213 -3.91 8.19 -16.53
CA TYR A 213 -2.55 8.28 -15.96
C TYR A 213 -1.52 7.76 -16.95
N ASN A 214 -0.30 8.30 -16.87
CA ASN A 214 0.86 7.79 -17.57
C ASN A 214 1.77 7.04 -16.59
N ILE A 215 2.09 5.78 -16.88
CA ILE A 215 3.02 4.99 -16.07
C ILE A 215 4.43 5.36 -16.47
N CYS A 216 5.12 6.16 -15.65
CA CYS A 216 6.52 6.56 -15.87
C CYS A 216 7.49 5.41 -15.59
N LYS A 217 7.17 4.56 -14.61
CA LYS A 217 8.00 3.41 -14.21
C LYS A 217 7.15 2.35 -13.54
N SER A 218 7.40 1.11 -13.91
CA SER A 218 6.86 -0.07 -13.22
C SER A 218 8.00 -1.00 -12.84
N THR A 219 7.97 -1.53 -11.62
CA THR A 219 8.96 -2.50 -11.15
C THR A 219 8.25 -3.64 -10.44
N LEU A 220 8.46 -4.84 -10.95
CA LEU A 220 7.91 -6.06 -10.38
C LEU A 220 8.96 -6.70 -9.47
N TRP A 221 8.61 -6.94 -8.21
CA TRP A 221 9.53 -7.50 -7.23
C TRP A 221 9.22 -8.97 -6.96
N LEU A 222 10.19 -9.85 -7.18
CA LEU A 222 10.15 -11.23 -6.71
C LEU A 222 10.25 -11.27 -5.18
N ILE A 223 11.11 -10.43 -4.63
CA ILE A 223 11.27 -10.22 -3.19
C ILE A 223 11.10 -8.73 -2.93
N ASN A 224 9.98 -8.38 -2.30
CA ASN A 224 9.63 -7.00 -1.99
C ASN A 224 10.71 -6.32 -1.13
N PRO A 225 11.06 -5.06 -1.39
CA PRO A 225 11.98 -4.28 -0.56
C PRO A 225 11.68 -4.30 0.94
N HIS A 226 10.41 -4.30 1.32
CA HIS A 226 10.00 -4.40 2.73
C HIS A 226 10.46 -5.71 3.40
N TYR A 227 10.68 -6.79 2.64
CA TYR A 227 11.15 -8.06 3.18
C TYR A 227 12.60 -8.00 3.68
N LYS A 228 13.38 -6.99 3.28
CA LYS A 228 14.69 -6.73 3.90
C LYS A 228 14.55 -6.37 5.38
N GLN A 229 13.58 -5.55 5.71
CA GLN A 229 13.30 -5.18 7.10
C GLN A 229 12.61 -6.32 7.85
N LYS A 230 11.73 -7.02 7.18
CA LYS A 230 10.85 -8.05 7.74
C LYS A 230 11.53 -9.39 8.00
N PHE A 231 12.36 -9.84 7.07
CA PHE A 231 12.93 -11.18 7.03
C PHE A 231 14.44 -11.19 6.81
N HIS A 232 15.08 -10.03 6.74
CA HIS A 232 16.49 -9.85 6.39
C HIS A 232 16.87 -10.47 5.03
N ILE A 233 15.90 -10.53 4.10
CA ILE A 233 16.11 -11.07 2.76
C ILE A 233 16.31 -9.90 1.79
N SER A 234 17.39 -9.95 1.00
CA SER A 234 17.69 -8.90 0.03
C SER A 234 16.61 -8.82 -1.05
N PRO A 235 16.16 -7.60 -1.41
CA PRO A 235 15.18 -7.40 -2.47
C PRO A 235 15.68 -7.96 -3.79
N ARG A 236 14.77 -8.52 -4.56
CA ARG A 236 15.06 -9.00 -5.92
C ARG A 236 13.95 -8.57 -6.86
N ARG A 237 14.33 -8.00 -7.99
CA ARG A 237 13.40 -7.77 -9.11
C ARG A 237 12.99 -9.11 -9.70
N GLN A 238 11.80 -9.16 -10.26
CA GLN A 238 11.34 -10.32 -11.01
C GLN A 238 12.21 -10.49 -12.25
N TRP A 239 12.43 -11.74 -12.64
CA TRP A 239 13.17 -12.05 -13.87
C TRP A 239 12.42 -11.50 -15.08
N THR A 240 13.15 -10.89 -16.02
CA THR A 240 12.60 -10.23 -17.20
C THR A 240 11.68 -11.15 -18.01
N PHE A 241 12.06 -12.42 -18.12
CA PHE A 241 11.24 -13.42 -18.82
C PHE A 241 9.84 -13.56 -18.19
N PHE A 242 9.74 -13.75 -16.88
CA PHE A 242 8.43 -13.86 -16.21
C PHE A 242 7.67 -12.53 -16.16
N ALA A 243 8.41 -11.43 -16.04
CA ALA A 243 7.84 -10.08 -16.03
C ALA A 243 7.17 -9.70 -17.38
N SER A 244 7.62 -10.31 -18.48
CA SER A 244 7.08 -10.06 -19.83
C SER A 244 5.84 -10.91 -20.17
N ILE A 245 5.54 -11.96 -19.39
CA ILE A 245 4.41 -12.85 -19.66
C ILE A 245 3.20 -12.39 -18.86
N PRO A 246 2.14 -11.87 -19.52
CA PRO A 246 0.89 -11.52 -18.84
C PRO A 246 0.37 -12.67 -17.98
N TYR A 247 -0.30 -12.36 -16.88
CA TYR A 247 -0.80 -13.29 -15.89
C TYR A 247 0.31 -13.98 -15.06
N LEU A 248 1.36 -14.57 -15.65
CA LEU A 248 2.45 -15.21 -14.91
C LEU A 248 3.23 -14.19 -14.06
N ARG A 249 3.39 -12.96 -14.54
CA ARG A 249 4.05 -11.90 -13.77
C ARG A 249 3.40 -11.60 -12.42
N ASN A 250 2.12 -11.93 -12.23
CA ASN A 250 1.39 -11.71 -10.97
C ASN A 250 1.74 -12.71 -9.87
N PHE A 251 2.26 -13.92 -10.19
CA PHE A 251 2.48 -14.96 -9.19
C PHE A 251 3.61 -14.65 -8.21
N TYR A 252 4.56 -13.82 -8.62
CA TYR A 252 5.76 -13.50 -7.84
C TYR A 252 6.00 -11.99 -7.78
N THR A 253 4.94 -11.19 -7.80
CA THR A 253 5.02 -9.74 -7.85
C THR A 253 4.34 -9.11 -6.64
N THR A 254 5.06 -8.20 -6.03
CA THR A 254 4.55 -7.24 -5.05
C THR A 254 4.96 -5.85 -5.46
#